data_d9c6dfbafd0990d8976df0619e4b04c1
#
_entry.id   d9c6dfbafd0990d8976df0619e4b04c1
#
_cell.length_a   1.000
_cell.length_b   1.000
_cell.length_c   1.000
_cell.angle_alpha   90.00
_cell.angle_beta   90.00
_cell.angle_gamma   90.00
#
_symmetry.space_group_name_H-M   'P 1'
#
loop_
_entity.id
_entity.type
_entity.pdbx_description
1 polymer ?
#
loop_
_entity_poly.entity_id
_entity_poly.type
_entity_poly.pdbx_seq_one_letter_code
_entity_poly.pdbx_strand_id
1 'polypeptide(L)'
;MTTFAIVTLGCKVNAFESESYIQSLTMNNFQQVDFKESADIYLINTCSVTNNATAKSRQKIAQAQRSNPEALIVVVGCYVQTHHEELKQQLGIDVLIGAAGKSQLLELIDRALQNRDRQFETDLTEVGKFENLTVDNFSHQTRAFLKIQDGCNQYCSYCIIPYARGRERSRSIDQVIQSADMLSRKHLEIVLAGIHTGRYGKEEGHDLTELLRRMCIXIPELKRIRISSIEITEVTDELIELIASDTKVARHLHIPLQSGCDATLNRMNRPYTVRAYLDRLRDIRRRIPDISISTDLIVGFPNETDEEFETTLTTLKQAELSFIHVFPYSKREYTVAATFVDHVAPLIKKQRVRKVSQLSLELYEKYMNRFIGKEISVIIEKQTAEGYFGHSSEYMPVFIESEVVLRTRTMVNGIGSAVKNGSITARKEG
;
A
#
# COMPACT_ATOMS: atom_id res chain seq x y z
N MET A 1 22.53 10.67 24.16
CA MET A 1 21.44 9.73 23.71
C MET A 1 21.61 9.52 22.22
N THR A 2 21.74 8.28 21.80
CA THR A 2 21.99 7.97 20.38
C THR A 2 20.76 8.32 19.54
N THR A 3 20.97 9.07 18.46
CA THR A 3 19.90 9.53 17.60
C THR A 3 19.75 8.61 16.38
N PHE A 4 18.50 8.46 15.89
CA PHE A 4 18.25 7.77 14.63
C PHE A 4 17.27 8.54 13.76
N ALA A 5 17.47 8.43 12.46
CA ALA A 5 16.56 8.97 11.45
C ALA A 5 16.11 7.86 10.52
N ILE A 6 14.86 7.88 10.11
CA ILE A 6 14.30 6.85 9.24
C ILE A 6 13.60 7.47 8.04
N VAL A 7 13.75 6.85 6.88
CA VAL A 7 12.95 7.16 5.69
C VAL A 7 12.32 5.87 5.15
N THR A 8 11.04 5.96 4.82
CA THR A 8 10.27 4.82 4.30
C THR A 8 9.91 5.07 2.83
N LEU A 9 10.31 4.14 1.99
CA LEU A 9 9.95 4.14 0.56
C LEU A 9 9.04 2.95 0.30
N GLY A 10 8.13 3.08 -0.67
CA GLY A 10 7.33 1.96 -1.13
C GLY A 10 5.90 1.94 -0.59
N CYS A 11 5.49 0.82 -0.04
CA CYS A 11 4.08 0.48 0.18
C CYS A 11 3.64 0.53 1.64
N LYS A 12 2.36 0.23 1.89
CA LYS A 12 1.78 0.17 3.25
C LYS A 12 2.45 -0.89 4.13
N VAL A 13 2.96 -1.97 3.52
CA VAL A 13 3.72 -3.00 4.24
C VAL A 13 5.01 -2.39 4.79
N ASN A 14 5.75 -1.65 3.95
CA ASN A 14 6.95 -0.93 4.40
C ASN A 14 6.63 0.10 5.50
N ALA A 15 5.49 0.80 5.38
CA ALA A 15 5.07 1.76 6.40
C ALA A 15 4.84 1.09 7.76
N PHE A 16 4.19 -0.07 7.77
CA PHE A 16 4.01 -0.87 8.98
C PHE A 16 5.37 -1.31 9.57
N GLU A 17 6.23 -1.85 8.71
CA GLU A 17 7.56 -2.32 9.13
C GLU A 17 8.38 -1.17 9.73
N SER A 18 8.37 0.01 9.09
CA SER A 18 9.09 1.19 9.60
C SER A 18 8.56 1.63 10.96
N GLU A 19 7.24 1.63 11.16
CA GLU A 19 6.67 2.01 12.45
C GLU A 19 7.12 1.04 13.55
N SER A 20 7.20 -0.25 13.25
CA SER A 20 7.73 -1.26 14.18
C SER A 20 9.19 -0.96 14.54
N TYR A 21 10.00 -0.59 13.54
CA TYR A 21 11.41 -0.21 13.80
C TYR A 21 11.51 1.04 14.69
N ILE A 22 10.68 2.06 14.40
CA ILE A 22 10.66 3.30 15.21
C ILE A 22 10.34 2.95 16.66
N GLN A 23 9.31 2.16 16.90
CA GLN A 23 8.90 1.83 18.26
C GLN A 23 9.96 1.00 18.97
N SER A 24 10.54 0.02 18.27
CA SER A 24 11.59 -0.83 18.82
C SER A 24 12.80 -0.01 19.24
N LEU A 25 13.27 0.90 18.38
CA LEU A 25 14.41 1.79 18.70
C LEU A 25 14.07 2.74 19.85
N THR A 26 12.90 3.37 19.82
CA THR A 26 12.48 4.31 20.86
C THR A 26 12.38 3.62 22.23
N MET A 27 11.83 2.41 22.28
CA MET A 27 11.74 1.62 23.52
C MET A 27 13.13 1.22 24.07
N ASN A 28 14.14 1.22 23.22
CA ASN A 28 15.52 0.92 23.59
C ASN A 28 16.38 2.19 23.73
N ASN A 29 15.74 3.32 24.03
CA ASN A 29 16.37 4.60 24.38
C ASN A 29 17.13 5.28 23.22
N PHE A 30 16.76 4.99 21.97
CA PHE A 30 17.21 5.78 20.83
C PHE A 30 16.22 6.92 20.59
N GLN A 31 16.73 8.10 20.22
CA GLN A 31 15.90 9.28 19.96
C GLN A 31 15.71 9.49 18.45
N GLN A 32 14.46 9.54 17.99
CA GLN A 32 14.17 9.83 16.59
C GLN A 32 14.37 11.31 16.29
N VAL A 33 15.04 11.60 15.14
CA VAL A 33 15.19 12.95 14.59
C VAL A 33 14.73 12.95 13.12
N ASP A 34 14.57 14.14 12.52
CA ASP A 34 14.20 14.24 11.11
C ASP A 34 15.32 13.70 10.22
N PHE A 35 14.95 13.07 9.10
CA PHE A 35 15.91 12.47 8.16
C PHE A 35 16.87 13.50 7.54
N LYS A 36 16.50 14.77 7.58
CA LYS A 36 17.34 15.88 7.08
C LYS A 36 18.37 16.35 8.11
N GLU A 37 18.19 15.97 9.37
CA GLU A 37 19.12 16.33 10.45
C GLU A 37 20.29 15.35 10.48
N SER A 38 21.38 15.75 11.17
CA SER A 38 22.48 14.83 11.45
C SER A 38 22.04 13.83 12.51
N ALA A 39 22.15 12.55 12.21
CA ALA A 39 21.79 11.46 13.13
C ALA A 39 22.95 10.48 13.27
N ASP A 40 23.00 9.78 14.39
CA ASP A 40 24.01 8.73 14.63
C ASP A 40 23.72 7.47 13.81
N ILE A 41 22.45 7.23 13.52
CA ILE A 41 21.98 6.04 12.75
C ILE A 41 20.97 6.52 11.70
N TYR A 42 21.17 6.11 10.45
CA TYR A 42 20.16 6.29 9.39
C TYR A 42 19.61 4.94 8.97
N LEU A 43 18.29 4.80 9.05
CA LEU A 43 17.57 3.59 8.60
C LEU A 43 16.79 3.91 7.34
N ILE A 44 17.11 3.24 6.24
CA ILE A 44 16.45 3.43 4.94
C ILE A 44 15.64 2.20 4.60
N ASN A 45 14.30 2.28 4.73
CA ASN A 45 13.40 1.19 4.35
C ASN A 45 13.08 1.33 2.87
N THR A 46 13.60 0.42 2.08
CA THR A 46 13.75 0.55 0.62
C THR A 46 12.65 -0.17 -0.16
N CYS A 47 12.51 0.24 -1.43
CA CYS A 47 11.58 -0.36 -2.37
C CYS A 47 12.31 -0.67 -3.70
N SER A 48 11.92 -1.77 -4.34
CA SER A 48 12.48 -2.18 -5.64
C SER A 48 11.41 -2.45 -6.71
N VAL A 49 10.16 -2.02 -6.47
CA VAL A 49 9.03 -2.34 -7.37
C VAL A 49 9.19 -1.66 -8.74
N THR A 50 9.76 -0.45 -8.79
CA THR A 50 10.03 0.25 -10.04
C THR A 50 11.48 0.77 -10.06
N ASN A 51 11.99 1.09 -11.26
CA ASN A 51 13.31 1.71 -11.40
C ASN A 51 13.40 3.03 -10.64
N ASN A 52 12.32 3.81 -10.65
CA ASN A 52 12.24 5.06 -9.89
C ASN A 52 12.36 4.79 -8.38
N ALA A 53 11.71 3.75 -7.88
CA ALA A 53 11.79 3.38 -6.45
C ALA A 53 13.22 2.95 -6.08
N THR A 54 13.88 2.18 -6.95
CA THR A 54 15.28 1.78 -6.76
C THR A 54 16.20 3.01 -6.76
N ALA A 55 16.00 3.93 -7.73
CA ALA A 55 16.80 5.17 -7.79
C ALA A 55 16.62 6.03 -6.53
N LYS A 56 15.38 6.15 -6.04
CA LYS A 56 15.10 6.88 -4.80
C LYS A 56 15.77 6.20 -3.59
N SER A 57 15.80 4.86 -3.56
CA SER A 57 16.49 4.12 -2.49
C SER A 57 17.98 4.47 -2.48
N ARG A 58 18.65 4.41 -3.64
CA ARG A 58 20.07 4.81 -3.75
C ARG A 58 20.30 6.28 -3.35
N GLN A 59 19.41 7.18 -3.79
CA GLN A 59 19.50 8.60 -3.45
C GLN A 59 19.42 8.83 -1.93
N LYS A 60 18.54 8.10 -1.24
CA LYS A 60 18.38 8.23 0.21
C LYS A 60 19.56 7.67 0.98
N ILE A 61 20.15 6.57 0.51
CA ILE A 61 21.40 6.04 1.09
C ILE A 61 22.52 7.09 0.95
N ALA A 62 22.71 7.63 -0.24
CA ALA A 62 23.74 8.65 -0.48
C ALA A 62 23.49 9.93 0.32
N GLN A 63 22.21 10.33 0.49
CA GLN A 63 21.87 11.48 1.33
C GLN A 63 22.29 11.24 2.78
N ALA A 64 21.98 10.08 3.33
CA ALA A 64 22.36 9.73 4.72
C ALA A 64 23.87 9.76 4.91
N GLN A 65 24.63 9.16 3.99
CA GLN A 65 26.11 9.15 4.05
C GLN A 65 26.72 10.54 4.00
N ARG A 66 26.10 11.47 3.25
CA ARG A 66 26.57 12.87 3.20
C ARG A 66 26.16 13.68 4.43
N SER A 67 24.99 13.40 5.01
CA SER A 67 24.49 14.15 6.19
C SER A 67 25.36 13.92 7.43
N ASN A 68 25.86 12.69 7.59
CA ASN A 68 26.82 12.37 8.65
C ASN A 68 27.70 11.19 8.19
N PRO A 69 28.93 11.46 7.75
CA PRO A 69 29.83 10.39 7.27
C PRO A 69 30.20 9.35 8.35
N GLU A 70 30.03 9.70 9.63
CA GLU A 70 30.32 8.80 10.75
C GLU A 70 29.09 8.00 11.20
N ALA A 71 27.91 8.26 10.61
CA ALA A 71 26.68 7.58 11.00
C ALA A 71 26.69 6.10 10.63
N LEU A 72 25.98 5.30 11.41
CA LEU A 72 25.67 3.90 11.07
C LEU A 72 24.59 3.90 10.00
N ILE A 73 24.82 3.26 8.87
CA ILE A 73 23.87 3.19 7.75
C ILE A 73 23.22 1.80 7.73
N VAL A 74 21.92 1.77 7.97
CA VAL A 74 21.09 0.54 8.01
C VAL A 74 20.15 0.57 6.81
N VAL A 75 20.28 -0.38 5.89
CA VAL A 75 19.41 -0.49 4.70
C VAL A 75 18.54 -1.73 4.85
N VAL A 76 17.23 -1.55 4.73
CA VAL A 76 16.28 -2.66 4.90
C VAL A 76 15.32 -2.75 3.72
N GLY A 77 14.71 -3.91 3.52
CA GLY A 77 13.56 -4.07 2.62
C GLY A 77 13.86 -4.69 1.26
N CYS A 78 12.97 -4.41 0.31
CA CYS A 78 12.95 -5.11 -0.99
C CYS A 78 14.22 -4.89 -1.82
N TYR A 79 14.82 -3.70 -1.74
CA TYR A 79 16.03 -3.40 -2.51
C TYR A 79 17.21 -4.23 -1.99
N VAL A 80 17.31 -4.44 -0.67
CA VAL A 80 18.34 -5.31 -0.10
C VAL A 80 18.18 -6.74 -0.68
N GLN A 81 16.95 -7.26 -0.66
CA GLN A 81 16.69 -8.62 -1.14
C GLN A 81 17.06 -8.81 -2.61
N THR A 82 16.79 -7.81 -3.46
CA THR A 82 16.94 -7.94 -4.92
C THR A 82 18.30 -7.47 -5.45
N HIS A 83 19.03 -6.62 -4.69
CA HIS A 83 20.28 -6.02 -5.11
C HIS A 83 21.37 -6.17 -4.05
N HIS A 84 21.34 -7.30 -3.35
CA HIS A 84 22.23 -7.58 -2.22
C HIS A 84 23.71 -7.45 -2.60
N GLU A 85 24.13 -8.05 -3.71
CA GLU A 85 25.54 -8.04 -4.12
C GLU A 85 26.04 -6.61 -4.41
N GLU A 86 25.18 -5.78 -5.03
CA GLU A 86 25.50 -4.37 -5.30
C GLU A 86 25.70 -3.61 -3.99
N LEU A 87 24.75 -3.78 -3.04
CA LEU A 87 24.79 -3.08 -1.76
C LEU A 87 25.95 -3.55 -0.88
N LYS A 88 26.27 -4.83 -0.93
CA LYS A 88 27.38 -5.42 -0.16
C LYS A 88 28.73 -4.82 -0.56
N GLN A 89 28.88 -4.47 -1.85
CA GLN A 89 30.10 -3.85 -2.38
C GLN A 89 30.14 -2.34 -2.14
N GLN A 90 29.02 -1.72 -1.78
CA GLN A 90 28.95 -0.27 -1.54
C GLN A 90 29.55 0.08 -0.19
N LEU A 91 30.59 0.91 -0.19
CA LEU A 91 31.24 1.37 1.05
C LEU A 91 30.27 2.19 1.91
N GLY A 92 30.41 2.08 3.22
CA GLY A 92 29.67 2.88 4.18
C GLY A 92 28.22 2.44 4.39
N ILE A 93 27.90 1.16 4.11
CA ILE A 93 26.65 0.54 4.55
C ILE A 93 27.02 -0.50 5.62
N ASP A 94 26.49 -0.37 6.82
CA ASP A 94 26.87 -1.17 7.98
C ASP A 94 25.95 -2.36 8.23
N VAL A 95 24.65 -2.22 7.94
CA VAL A 95 23.66 -3.27 8.19
C VAL A 95 22.73 -3.43 6.97
N LEU A 96 22.54 -4.68 6.56
CA LEU A 96 21.64 -5.06 5.46
C LEU A 96 20.57 -6.03 5.97
N ILE A 97 19.28 -5.66 5.84
CA ILE A 97 18.16 -6.51 6.26
C ILE A 97 17.23 -6.73 5.05
N GLY A 98 17.09 -7.98 4.62
CA GLY A 98 16.26 -8.33 3.47
C GLY A 98 14.77 -8.47 3.81
N ALA A 99 14.12 -9.44 3.16
CA ALA A 99 12.71 -9.73 3.35
C ALA A 99 12.44 -10.48 4.66
N ALA A 100 13.46 -11.12 5.22
CA ALA A 100 13.39 -11.82 6.50
C ALA A 100 14.45 -11.29 7.46
N GLY A 101 14.32 -11.60 8.74
CA GLY A 101 15.25 -11.19 9.78
C GLY A 101 15.04 -9.77 10.30
N LYS A 102 13.88 -9.19 10.03
CA LYS A 102 13.54 -7.82 10.49
C LYS A 102 13.51 -7.72 12.02
N SER A 103 13.18 -8.80 12.70
CA SER A 103 13.21 -8.88 14.17
C SER A 103 14.62 -8.78 14.75
N GLN A 104 15.65 -8.98 13.92
CA GLN A 104 17.05 -8.89 14.34
C GLN A 104 17.59 -7.47 14.30
N LEU A 105 16.78 -6.45 13.93
CA LEU A 105 17.23 -5.08 13.72
C LEU A 105 18.09 -4.54 14.88
N LEU A 106 17.59 -4.63 16.11
CA LEU A 106 18.31 -4.11 17.29
C LEU A 106 19.64 -4.82 17.50
N GLU A 107 19.63 -6.16 17.43
CA GLU A 107 20.85 -6.95 17.59
C GLU A 107 21.90 -6.56 16.56
N LEU A 108 21.49 -6.41 15.29
CA LEU A 108 22.44 -6.06 14.22
C LEU A 108 22.97 -4.65 14.39
N ILE A 109 22.13 -3.70 14.82
CA ILE A 109 22.56 -2.33 15.12
C ILE A 109 23.59 -2.33 16.27
N ASP A 110 23.29 -3.04 17.36
CA ASP A 110 24.20 -3.12 18.52
C ASP A 110 25.56 -3.71 18.11
N ARG A 111 25.54 -4.77 17.31
CA ARG A 111 26.77 -5.41 16.82
C ARG A 111 27.58 -4.44 15.92
N ALA A 112 26.88 -3.69 15.07
CA ALA A 112 27.51 -2.73 14.16
C ALA A 112 28.09 -1.53 14.93
N LEU A 113 27.42 -1.07 15.98
CA LEU A 113 27.96 0.00 16.84
C LEU A 113 29.23 -0.42 17.57
N GLN A 114 29.36 -1.73 17.89
CA GLN A 114 30.54 -2.28 18.55
C GLN A 114 31.70 -2.59 17.60
N ASN A 115 31.41 -2.82 16.33
CA ASN A 115 32.42 -3.18 15.33
C ASN A 115 32.10 -2.55 13.96
N ARG A 116 32.61 -1.35 13.76
CA ARG A 116 32.35 -0.50 12.58
C ARG A 116 33.10 -0.99 11.32
N ASP A 117 34.08 -1.85 11.48
CA ASP A 117 34.86 -2.36 10.35
C ASP A 117 34.20 -3.57 9.66
N ARG A 118 33.05 -3.99 10.15
CA ARG A 118 32.34 -5.18 9.65
C ARG A 118 30.90 -4.86 9.25
N GLN A 119 30.51 -5.34 8.07
CA GLN A 119 29.11 -5.26 7.64
C GLN A 119 28.34 -6.44 8.21
N PHE A 120 27.15 -6.20 8.71
CA PHE A 120 26.23 -7.21 9.26
C PHE A 120 25.00 -7.34 8.37
N GLU A 121 24.51 -8.58 8.20
CA GLU A 121 23.37 -8.83 7.31
C GLU A 121 22.49 -9.98 7.83
N THR A 122 21.22 -9.97 7.40
CA THR A 122 20.32 -11.09 7.66
C THR A 122 20.49 -12.18 6.60
N ASP A 123 20.11 -13.40 6.93
CA ASP A 123 20.10 -14.48 5.95
C ASP A 123 18.98 -14.24 4.92
N LEU A 124 19.38 -13.94 3.69
CA LEU A 124 18.44 -13.64 2.60
C LEU A 124 17.73 -14.88 2.04
N THR A 125 18.18 -16.08 2.42
CA THR A 125 17.58 -17.33 1.95
C THR A 125 16.40 -17.77 2.84
N GLU A 126 16.34 -17.28 4.08
CA GLU A 126 15.31 -17.68 5.06
C GLU A 126 14.04 -16.81 4.98
N VAL A 127 13.25 -16.96 3.91
CA VAL A 127 11.98 -16.24 3.77
C VAL A 127 10.83 -17.26 3.90
N GLY A 128 10.72 -17.89 5.06
CA GLY A 128 9.77 -19.00 5.27
C GLY A 128 8.55 -18.67 6.11
N LYS A 129 8.71 -18.00 7.24
CA LYS A 129 7.61 -17.74 8.19
C LYS A 129 7.24 -16.26 8.24
N PHE A 130 6.00 -15.98 8.64
CA PHE A 130 5.56 -14.61 8.89
C PHE A 130 6.27 -14.06 10.14
N GLU A 131 6.90 -12.90 10.01
CA GLU A 131 7.55 -12.25 11.15
C GLU A 131 6.54 -11.35 11.87
N ASN A 132 6.30 -11.63 13.14
CA ASN A 132 5.36 -10.88 13.98
C ASN A 132 6.01 -9.63 14.53
N LEU A 133 6.05 -8.58 13.72
CA LEU A 133 6.46 -7.26 14.17
C LEU A 133 5.28 -6.60 14.90
N THR A 134 5.55 -5.86 15.97
CA THR A 134 4.53 -5.21 16.79
C THR A 134 4.50 -3.71 16.51
N VAL A 135 3.29 -3.17 16.39
CA VAL A 135 3.02 -1.72 16.29
C VAL A 135 1.79 -1.44 17.13
N ASP A 136 1.91 -0.54 18.10
CA ASP A 136 0.80 -0.18 18.99
C ASP A 136 0.20 1.21 18.69
N ASN A 137 0.83 1.97 17.80
CA ASN A 137 0.37 3.31 17.45
C ASN A 137 1.03 3.79 16.15
N PHE A 138 0.33 4.65 15.42
CA PHE A 138 0.87 5.42 14.31
C PHE A 138 0.72 6.90 14.67
N SER A 139 1.73 7.44 15.35
CA SER A 139 1.65 8.78 15.99
C SER A 139 1.32 9.89 15.00
N HIS A 140 1.84 9.80 13.79
CA HIS A 140 1.71 10.84 12.77
C HIS A 140 0.62 10.54 11.72
N GLN A 141 -0.18 9.50 11.92
CA GLN A 141 -1.23 9.10 10.97
C GLN A 141 -2.56 8.90 11.66
N THR A 142 -3.63 9.24 10.97
CA THR A 142 -5.00 9.05 11.49
C THR A 142 -5.42 7.59 11.37
N ARG A 143 -5.02 6.92 10.28
CA ARG A 143 -5.29 5.51 10.04
C ARG A 143 -4.08 4.68 10.43
N ALA A 144 -4.31 3.54 11.08
CA ALA A 144 -3.27 2.56 11.34
C ALA A 144 -3.17 1.59 10.17
N PHE A 145 -1.95 1.16 9.85
CA PHE A 145 -1.74 0.03 8.94
C PHE A 145 -1.49 -1.22 9.77
N LEU A 146 -2.05 -2.35 9.35
CA LEU A 146 -1.82 -3.63 10.02
C LEU A 146 -1.41 -4.66 8.96
N LYS A 147 -0.16 -5.06 9.00
CA LYS A 147 0.38 -6.08 8.08
C LYS A 147 -0.15 -7.44 8.50
N ILE A 148 -0.95 -8.07 7.62
CA ILE A 148 -1.57 -9.37 7.88
C ILE A 148 -1.00 -10.47 7.01
N GLN A 149 -0.33 -10.12 5.88
CA GLN A 149 0.11 -11.08 4.88
C GLN A 149 1.39 -10.56 4.21
N ASP A 150 2.26 -11.44 3.76
CA ASP A 150 3.48 -11.09 3.04
C ASP A 150 3.77 -12.14 1.96
N GLY A 151 4.55 -11.74 0.95
CA GLY A 151 4.91 -12.61 -0.16
C GLY A 151 3.78 -12.84 -1.15
N CYS A 152 4.12 -13.44 -2.31
CA CYS A 152 3.14 -13.68 -3.39
C CYS A 152 3.59 -14.82 -4.29
N ASN A 153 2.66 -15.72 -4.62
CA ASN A 153 2.90 -16.87 -5.50
C ASN A 153 2.34 -16.67 -6.92
N GLN A 154 1.90 -15.46 -7.27
CA GLN A 154 1.23 -15.23 -8.58
C GLN A 154 2.21 -15.20 -9.76
N TYR A 155 3.44 -14.73 -9.55
CA TYR A 155 4.48 -14.66 -10.58
C TYR A 155 4.00 -13.95 -11.88
N CYS A 156 3.31 -12.81 -11.71
CA CYS A 156 3.00 -11.95 -12.86
C CYS A 156 4.28 -11.61 -13.61
N SER A 157 4.24 -11.61 -14.95
CA SER A 157 5.47 -11.55 -15.76
C SER A 157 6.30 -10.27 -15.54
N TYR A 158 5.68 -9.19 -15.05
CA TYR A 158 6.35 -7.90 -14.79
C TYR A 158 6.83 -7.73 -13.34
N CYS A 159 6.47 -8.66 -12.45
CA CYS A 159 6.49 -8.37 -11.00
C CYS A 159 7.73 -8.94 -10.32
N ILE A 160 8.48 -8.08 -9.64
CA ILE A 160 9.68 -8.44 -8.87
C ILE A 160 9.32 -9.02 -7.48
N ILE A 161 8.09 -8.88 -7.03
CA ILE A 161 7.70 -9.17 -5.65
C ILE A 161 7.95 -10.62 -5.21
N PRO A 162 7.65 -11.66 -6.02
CA PRO A 162 7.98 -13.02 -5.59
C PRO A 162 9.47 -13.21 -5.25
N TYR A 163 10.33 -12.48 -5.95
CA TYR A 163 11.79 -12.54 -5.74
C TYR A 163 12.22 -11.66 -4.56
N ALA A 164 11.48 -10.56 -4.33
CA ALA A 164 11.81 -9.58 -3.27
C ALA A 164 11.21 -9.96 -1.90
N ARG A 165 10.07 -10.66 -1.88
CA ARG A 165 9.32 -10.94 -0.65
C ARG A 165 9.12 -12.44 -0.40
N GLY A 166 9.41 -13.28 -1.41
CA GLY A 166 9.26 -14.72 -1.30
C GLY A 166 7.80 -15.19 -1.36
N ARG A 167 7.58 -16.41 -0.92
CA ARG A 167 6.26 -17.07 -0.98
C ARG A 167 5.26 -16.44 -0.02
N GLU A 168 3.98 -16.62 -0.34
CA GLU A 168 2.87 -16.10 0.48
C GLU A 168 2.90 -16.75 1.87
N ARG A 169 2.64 -15.94 2.88
CA ARG A 169 2.56 -16.34 4.29
C ARG A 169 1.71 -15.32 5.04
N SER A 170 0.96 -15.80 6.02
CA SER A 170 -0.01 -14.99 6.74
C SER A 170 0.27 -14.94 8.23
N ARG A 171 -0.20 -13.90 8.86
CA ARG A 171 -0.21 -13.74 10.30
C ARG A 171 -1.44 -14.47 10.85
N SER A 172 -1.33 -15.19 11.96
CA SER A 172 -2.46 -15.92 12.51
C SER A 172 -3.62 -14.96 12.89
N ILE A 173 -4.85 -15.45 12.78
CA ILE A 173 -6.05 -14.63 13.06
C ILE A 173 -5.99 -14.03 14.46
N ASP A 174 -5.63 -14.82 15.46
CA ASP A 174 -5.60 -14.36 16.86
C ASP A 174 -4.59 -13.23 17.06
N GLN A 175 -3.41 -13.33 16.43
CA GLN A 175 -2.41 -12.27 16.48
C GLN A 175 -2.86 -10.99 15.75
N VAL A 176 -3.61 -11.14 14.64
CA VAL A 176 -4.19 -9.98 13.93
C VAL A 176 -5.22 -9.30 14.82
N ILE A 177 -6.13 -10.07 15.44
CA ILE A 177 -7.18 -9.55 16.33
C ILE A 177 -6.54 -8.80 17.52
N GLN A 178 -5.54 -9.41 18.17
CA GLN A 178 -4.84 -8.78 19.29
C GLN A 178 -4.21 -7.44 18.90
N SER A 179 -3.53 -7.40 17.77
CA SER A 179 -2.88 -6.17 17.29
C SER A 179 -3.93 -5.13 16.86
N ALA A 180 -5.01 -5.57 16.23
CA ALA A 180 -6.09 -4.66 15.82
C ALA A 180 -6.80 -4.06 17.03
N ASP A 181 -7.03 -4.83 18.10
CA ASP A 181 -7.59 -4.32 19.34
C ASP A 181 -6.69 -3.22 19.94
N MET A 182 -5.39 -3.49 20.03
CA MET A 182 -4.43 -2.48 20.51
C MET A 182 -4.50 -1.19 19.70
N LEU A 183 -4.47 -1.31 18.37
CA LEU A 183 -4.50 -0.16 17.47
C LEU A 183 -5.83 0.60 17.55
N SER A 184 -6.95 -0.10 17.75
CA SER A 184 -8.29 0.52 17.79
C SER A 184 -8.47 1.49 18.94
N ARG A 185 -7.66 1.36 20.00
CA ARG A 185 -7.69 2.28 21.15
C ARG A 185 -7.19 3.69 20.78
N LYS A 186 -6.45 3.83 19.68
CA LYS A 186 -5.85 5.09 19.21
C LYS A 186 -6.29 5.48 17.80
N HIS A 187 -6.84 4.53 17.04
CA HIS A 187 -7.19 4.72 15.63
C HIS A 187 -8.58 4.18 15.33
N LEU A 188 -9.43 5.00 14.74
CA LEU A 188 -10.78 4.60 14.34
C LEU A 188 -10.81 3.74 13.08
N GLU A 189 -9.76 3.85 12.25
CA GLU A 189 -9.65 3.08 10.99
C GLU A 189 -8.35 2.29 10.97
N ILE A 190 -8.47 1.00 10.64
CA ILE A 190 -7.32 0.12 10.38
C ILE A 190 -7.37 -0.31 8.91
N VAL A 191 -6.24 -0.13 8.21
CA VAL A 191 -6.05 -0.58 6.83
C VAL A 191 -5.28 -1.90 6.88
N LEU A 192 -5.91 -2.97 6.45
CA LEU A 192 -5.25 -4.28 6.36
C LEU A 192 -4.28 -4.26 5.18
N ALA A 193 -3.01 -4.47 5.46
CA ALA A 193 -1.94 -4.39 4.48
C ALA A 193 -1.34 -5.77 4.23
N GLY A 194 -1.09 -6.07 2.97
CA GLY A 194 -0.44 -7.29 2.54
C GLY A 194 0.11 -7.12 1.15
N ILE A 195 0.96 -8.03 0.75
CA ILE A 195 1.47 -8.10 -0.61
C ILE A 195 0.40 -8.70 -1.54
N HIS A 196 -0.32 -9.71 -1.05
CA HIS A 196 -1.42 -10.36 -1.78
C HIS A 196 -2.56 -10.61 -0.78
N THR A 197 -3.20 -9.51 -0.36
CA THR A 197 -4.11 -9.48 0.80
C THR A 197 -5.27 -10.48 0.69
N GLY A 198 -5.81 -10.68 -0.51
CA GLY A 198 -6.93 -11.63 -0.72
C GLY A 198 -6.54 -13.09 -0.51
N ARG A 199 -5.24 -13.40 -0.48
CA ARG A 199 -4.72 -14.75 -0.21
C ARG A 199 -4.50 -15.01 1.27
N TYR A 200 -4.84 -14.04 2.13
CA TYR A 200 -4.66 -14.17 3.58
C TYR A 200 -5.23 -15.51 4.09
N GLY A 201 -4.43 -16.22 4.88
CA GLY A 201 -4.83 -17.42 5.63
C GLY A 201 -4.98 -18.69 4.81
N LYS A 202 -4.86 -18.62 3.47
CA LYS A 202 -5.10 -19.79 2.60
C LYS A 202 -4.19 -20.98 2.95
N GLU A 203 -2.96 -20.70 3.35
CA GLU A 203 -2.01 -21.76 3.73
C GLU A 203 -2.37 -22.43 5.06
N GLU A 204 -3.27 -21.82 5.85
CA GLU A 204 -3.70 -22.36 7.15
C GLU A 204 -5.19 -22.76 7.15
N GLY A 205 -5.86 -22.69 5.98
CA GLY A 205 -7.28 -23.05 5.85
C GLY A 205 -8.25 -21.97 6.29
N HIS A 206 -7.78 -20.72 6.36
CA HIS A 206 -8.59 -19.54 6.69
C HIS A 206 -8.71 -18.62 5.50
N ASP A 207 -9.47 -17.55 5.63
CA ASP A 207 -9.56 -16.54 4.59
C ASP A 207 -9.80 -15.13 5.15
N LEU A 208 -9.68 -14.15 4.25
CA LEU A 208 -9.84 -12.74 4.58
C LEU A 208 -11.25 -12.42 5.12
N THR A 209 -12.28 -13.08 4.60
CA THR A 209 -13.67 -12.82 5.03
C THR A 209 -13.88 -13.27 6.48
N GLU A 210 -13.33 -14.43 6.85
CA GLU A 210 -13.36 -14.91 8.23
C GLU A 210 -12.66 -13.91 9.17
N LEU A 211 -11.46 -13.45 8.78
CA LEU A 211 -10.73 -12.45 9.56
C LEU A 211 -11.58 -11.19 9.77
N LEU A 212 -12.16 -10.65 8.68
CA LEU A 212 -12.97 -9.43 8.75
C LEU A 212 -14.18 -9.60 9.67
N ARG A 213 -14.88 -10.75 9.58
CA ARG A 213 -16.02 -11.04 10.48
C ARG A 213 -15.57 -11.02 11.94
N ARG A 214 -14.45 -11.69 12.25
CA ARG A 214 -13.94 -11.71 13.63
C ARG A 214 -13.54 -10.31 14.10
N MET A 215 -12.92 -9.49 13.25
CA MET A 215 -12.56 -8.11 13.58
C MET A 215 -13.82 -7.26 13.86
N CYS A 216 -14.86 -7.41 13.05
CA CYS A 216 -16.13 -6.68 13.24
C CYS A 216 -16.78 -7.00 14.58
N ILE A 217 -16.70 -8.24 15.01
CA ILE A 217 -17.26 -8.72 16.29
C ILE A 217 -16.34 -8.37 17.46
N UNK A 218 -15.03 -8.65 17.19
CA UNK A 218 -14.23 -8.63 18.09
C UNK A 218 -13.82 -7.45 18.48
N ILE A 219 -13.87 -6.45 17.81
CA ILE A 219 -13.28 -5.16 18.20
C ILE A 219 -14.34 -4.06 18.08
N PRO A 220 -15.17 -3.90 19.09
CA PRO A 220 -16.34 -2.96 18.99
C PRO A 220 -15.92 -1.50 18.86
N GLU A 221 -14.75 -1.11 19.38
CA GLU A 221 -14.27 0.28 19.31
C GLU A 221 -13.80 0.67 17.90
N LEU A 222 -13.39 -0.28 17.09
CA LEU A 222 -12.96 -0.03 15.71
C LEU A 222 -14.16 0.41 14.87
N LYS A 223 -14.02 1.53 14.17
CA LYS A 223 -15.12 2.12 13.38
C LYS A 223 -15.00 1.82 11.89
N ARG A 224 -13.79 1.55 11.41
CA ARG A 224 -13.61 1.25 9.96
C ARG A 224 -12.44 0.30 9.72
N ILE A 225 -12.70 -0.72 8.94
CA ILE A 225 -11.68 -1.65 8.43
C ILE A 225 -11.60 -1.46 6.92
N ARG A 226 -10.41 -1.17 6.42
CA ARG A 226 -10.20 -1.00 4.97
C ARG A 226 -9.26 -2.09 4.46
N ILE A 227 -9.67 -2.73 3.37
CA ILE A 227 -8.82 -3.69 2.65
C ILE A 227 -7.88 -2.90 1.74
N SER A 228 -6.60 -3.25 1.68
CA SER A 228 -5.68 -2.63 0.72
C SER A 228 -6.00 -3.13 -0.70
N SER A 229 -5.09 -3.78 -1.40
CA SER A 229 -5.44 -4.31 -2.73
C SER A 229 -5.93 -5.77 -2.63
N ILE A 230 -6.88 -6.13 -3.49
CA ILE A 230 -7.41 -7.49 -3.57
C ILE A 230 -7.61 -7.85 -5.05
N GLU A 231 -7.22 -9.06 -5.45
CA GLU A 231 -7.40 -9.51 -6.82
C GLU A 231 -8.87 -9.81 -7.11
N ILE A 232 -9.30 -9.57 -8.35
CA ILE A 232 -10.71 -9.76 -8.75
C ILE A 232 -11.18 -11.20 -8.49
N THR A 233 -10.29 -12.18 -8.67
CA THR A 233 -10.57 -13.60 -8.44
C THR A 233 -10.78 -13.95 -6.96
N GLU A 234 -10.44 -13.04 -6.06
CA GLU A 234 -10.51 -13.26 -4.61
C GLU A 234 -11.64 -12.46 -3.96
N VAL A 235 -12.36 -11.65 -4.73
CA VAL A 235 -13.56 -10.96 -4.25
C VAL A 235 -14.70 -11.97 -4.29
N THR A 236 -14.88 -12.72 -3.20
CA THR A 236 -15.89 -13.80 -3.12
C THR A 236 -17.28 -13.23 -2.83
N ASP A 237 -18.31 -14.05 -3.02
CA ASP A 237 -19.70 -13.66 -2.70
C ASP A 237 -19.84 -13.35 -1.21
N GLU A 238 -19.16 -14.14 -0.35
CA GLU A 238 -19.18 -13.96 1.10
C GLU A 238 -18.54 -12.63 1.51
N LEU A 239 -17.46 -12.23 0.81
CA LEU A 239 -16.82 -10.94 1.05
C LEU A 239 -17.76 -9.78 0.64
N ILE A 240 -18.39 -9.88 -0.53
CA ILE A 240 -19.34 -8.87 -1.01
C ILE A 240 -20.50 -8.73 -0.02
N GLU A 241 -21.04 -9.85 0.45
CA GLU A 241 -22.14 -9.86 1.41
C GLU A 241 -21.75 -9.22 2.73
N LEU A 242 -20.54 -9.49 3.21
CA LEU A 242 -20.01 -8.85 4.43
C LEU A 242 -19.89 -7.33 4.26
N ILE A 243 -19.30 -6.88 3.15
CA ILE A 243 -19.16 -5.43 2.88
C ILE A 243 -20.54 -4.77 2.76
N ALA A 244 -21.51 -5.45 2.16
CA ALA A 244 -22.86 -4.92 1.99
C ALA A 244 -23.60 -4.78 3.33
N SER A 245 -23.39 -5.74 4.25
CA SER A 245 -24.17 -5.83 5.49
C SER A 245 -23.51 -5.16 6.70
N ASP A 246 -22.19 -5.02 6.73
CA ASP A 246 -21.48 -4.45 7.90
C ASP A 246 -20.83 -3.10 7.55
N THR A 247 -21.29 -2.04 8.20
CA THR A 247 -20.82 -0.68 7.96
C THR A 247 -19.38 -0.43 8.44
N LYS A 248 -18.82 -1.33 9.26
CA LYS A 248 -17.40 -1.23 9.66
C LYS A 248 -16.46 -1.51 8.49
N VAL A 249 -16.88 -2.36 7.54
CA VAL A 249 -16.01 -2.64 6.37
C VAL A 249 -16.20 -1.51 5.36
N ALA A 250 -15.11 -0.85 5.02
CA ALA A 250 -15.11 0.33 4.16
C ALA A 250 -15.75 0.02 2.78
N ARG A 251 -16.56 0.94 2.27
CA ARG A 251 -17.21 0.85 0.95
C ARG A 251 -16.22 1.18 -0.17
N HIS A 252 -15.07 0.52 -0.14
CA HIS A 252 -13.97 0.75 -1.08
C HIS A 252 -13.20 -0.54 -1.30
N LEU A 253 -13.00 -0.90 -2.58
CA LEU A 253 -12.10 -1.98 -2.97
C LEU A 253 -11.09 -1.44 -3.98
N HIS A 254 -9.83 -1.79 -3.80
CA HIS A 254 -8.79 -1.53 -4.79
C HIS A 254 -8.51 -2.86 -5.49
N ILE A 255 -8.94 -2.96 -6.76
CA ILE A 255 -8.91 -4.21 -7.54
C ILE A 255 -8.05 -4.01 -8.80
N PRO A 256 -6.76 -4.41 -8.77
CA PRO A 256 -5.89 -4.19 -9.92
C PRO A 256 -6.38 -4.89 -11.18
N LEU A 257 -6.56 -4.13 -12.27
CA LEU A 257 -6.88 -4.65 -13.60
C LEU A 257 -5.61 -4.93 -14.41
N GLN A 258 -4.62 -4.07 -14.26
CA GLN A 258 -3.31 -4.06 -14.91
C GLN A 258 -3.34 -3.77 -16.41
N SER A 259 -4.31 -4.33 -17.18
CA SER A 259 -4.57 -4.00 -18.58
C SER A 259 -6.03 -4.29 -18.92
N GLY A 260 -6.61 -3.49 -19.81
CA GLY A 260 -7.97 -3.72 -20.31
C GLY A 260 -8.02 -4.50 -21.63
N CYS A 261 -6.94 -5.20 -21.99
CA CYS A 261 -6.88 -6.01 -23.21
C CYS A 261 -6.42 -7.44 -22.86
N ASP A 262 -7.20 -8.45 -23.27
CA ASP A 262 -6.90 -9.85 -22.93
C ASP A 262 -5.54 -10.32 -23.47
N ALA A 263 -5.12 -9.86 -24.64
CA ALA A 263 -3.82 -10.23 -25.17
C ALA A 263 -2.69 -9.74 -24.25
N THR A 264 -2.80 -8.51 -23.74
CA THR A 264 -1.82 -7.95 -22.80
C THR A 264 -1.92 -8.67 -21.43
N LEU A 265 -3.13 -8.92 -20.92
CA LEU A 265 -3.30 -9.66 -19.66
C LEU A 265 -2.64 -11.05 -19.72
N ASN A 266 -2.78 -11.72 -20.86
CA ASN A 266 -2.16 -13.03 -21.07
C ASN A 266 -0.62 -12.93 -21.01
N ARG A 267 -0.04 -11.94 -21.72
CA ARG A 267 1.42 -11.70 -21.65
C ARG A 267 1.88 -11.31 -20.23
N MET A 268 1.01 -10.66 -19.45
CA MET A 268 1.26 -10.31 -18.05
C MET A 268 1.15 -11.50 -17.10
N ASN A 269 0.69 -12.67 -17.58
CA ASN A 269 0.39 -13.85 -16.77
C ASN A 269 -0.69 -13.55 -15.70
N ARG A 270 -1.80 -12.87 -16.13
CA ARG A 270 -2.92 -12.58 -15.25
C ARG A 270 -3.96 -13.70 -15.36
N PRO A 271 -4.56 -14.15 -14.21
CA PRO A 271 -5.46 -15.33 -14.21
C PRO A 271 -6.92 -14.99 -14.48
N TYR A 272 -7.20 -13.93 -15.24
CA TYR A 272 -8.58 -13.53 -15.57
C TYR A 272 -8.61 -12.84 -16.93
N THR A 273 -9.81 -12.78 -17.50
CA THR A 273 -10.11 -12.04 -18.73
C THR A 273 -10.78 -10.70 -18.38
N VAL A 274 -10.75 -9.77 -19.35
CA VAL A 274 -11.47 -8.49 -19.25
C VAL A 274 -12.95 -8.73 -18.97
N ARG A 275 -13.56 -9.69 -19.69
CA ARG A 275 -14.97 -10.01 -19.49
C ARG A 275 -15.28 -10.46 -18.06
N ALA A 276 -14.48 -11.39 -17.53
CA ALA A 276 -14.67 -11.88 -16.15
C ALA A 276 -14.51 -10.74 -15.14
N TYR A 277 -13.53 -9.85 -15.36
CA TYR A 277 -13.31 -8.67 -14.51
C TYR A 277 -14.56 -7.76 -14.53
N LEU A 278 -15.04 -7.39 -15.72
CA LEU A 278 -16.20 -6.48 -15.86
C LEU A 278 -17.48 -7.11 -15.28
N ASP A 279 -17.69 -8.40 -15.51
CA ASP A 279 -18.86 -9.12 -14.95
C ASP A 279 -18.83 -9.10 -13.43
N ARG A 280 -17.64 -9.32 -12.82
CA ARG A 280 -17.52 -9.29 -11.37
C ARG A 280 -17.73 -7.87 -10.81
N LEU A 281 -17.24 -6.83 -11.50
CA LEU A 281 -17.51 -5.44 -11.08
C LEU A 281 -19.02 -5.14 -11.07
N ARG A 282 -19.73 -5.60 -12.11
CA ARG A 282 -21.20 -5.41 -12.18
C ARG A 282 -21.90 -6.12 -11.01
N ASP A 283 -21.47 -7.33 -10.68
CA ASP A 283 -22.04 -8.07 -9.56
C ASP A 283 -21.79 -7.38 -8.21
N ILE A 284 -20.57 -6.88 -7.98
CA ILE A 284 -20.24 -6.11 -6.78
C ILE A 284 -21.17 -4.89 -6.66
N ARG A 285 -21.31 -4.11 -7.72
CA ARG A 285 -22.14 -2.88 -7.71
C ARG A 285 -23.63 -3.16 -7.56
N ARG A 286 -24.11 -4.27 -8.09
CA ARG A 286 -25.51 -4.67 -7.91
C ARG A 286 -25.83 -4.88 -6.44
N ARG A 287 -24.89 -5.43 -5.67
CA ARG A 287 -25.05 -5.69 -4.22
C ARG A 287 -24.67 -4.49 -3.37
N ILE A 288 -23.73 -3.66 -3.82
CA ILE A 288 -23.21 -2.48 -3.09
C ILE A 288 -23.18 -1.29 -4.07
N PRO A 289 -24.34 -0.63 -4.33
CA PRO A 289 -24.47 0.31 -5.46
C PRO A 289 -23.48 1.47 -5.48
N ASP A 290 -23.10 2.01 -4.33
CA ASP A 290 -22.23 3.19 -4.26
C ASP A 290 -20.78 2.84 -3.90
N ILE A 291 -20.38 1.58 -3.94
CA ILE A 291 -19.01 1.18 -3.61
C ILE A 291 -18.00 1.87 -4.54
N SER A 292 -16.92 2.35 -3.96
CA SER A 292 -15.76 2.87 -4.70
C SER A 292 -14.88 1.69 -5.15
N ILE A 293 -14.58 1.61 -6.45
CA ILE A 293 -13.65 0.61 -6.96
C ILE A 293 -12.54 1.34 -7.71
N SER A 294 -11.34 1.29 -7.15
CA SER A 294 -10.13 1.84 -7.79
C SER A 294 -9.27 0.70 -8.36
N THR A 295 -8.34 1.05 -9.24
CA THR A 295 -7.50 0.05 -9.91
C THR A 295 -6.09 0.56 -10.15
N ASP A 296 -5.17 -0.37 -10.36
CA ASP A 296 -3.84 -0.11 -10.96
C ASP A 296 -3.88 -0.51 -12.43
N LEU A 297 -3.18 0.28 -13.26
CA LEU A 297 -3.03 0.01 -14.68
C LEU A 297 -1.58 0.23 -15.10
N ILE A 298 -1.02 -0.69 -15.88
CA ILE A 298 0.30 -0.57 -16.48
C ILE A 298 0.11 -0.29 -17.96
N VAL A 299 0.72 0.79 -18.47
CA VAL A 299 0.69 1.13 -19.90
C VAL A 299 2.08 0.96 -20.50
N GLY A 300 2.14 0.65 -21.79
CA GLY A 300 3.41 0.44 -22.49
C GLY A 300 4.09 -0.84 -22.07
N PHE A 301 3.33 -1.86 -21.74
CA PHE A 301 3.84 -3.22 -21.50
C PHE A 301 4.52 -3.73 -22.78
N PRO A 302 5.58 -4.55 -22.71
CA PRO A 302 6.22 -5.04 -23.94
C PRO A 302 5.22 -5.65 -24.92
N ASN A 303 5.36 -5.30 -26.19
CA ASN A 303 4.47 -5.70 -27.30
C ASN A 303 3.05 -5.11 -27.25
N GLU A 304 2.78 -4.16 -26.35
CA GLU A 304 1.45 -3.50 -26.32
C GLU A 304 1.30 -2.61 -27.56
N THR A 305 0.38 -2.96 -28.46
CA THR A 305 0.11 -2.17 -29.67
C THR A 305 -0.81 -0.99 -29.36
N ASP A 306 -0.96 -0.09 -30.33
CA ASP A 306 -1.91 1.02 -30.18
C ASP A 306 -3.36 0.51 -30.12
N GLU A 307 -3.70 -0.54 -30.88
CA GLU A 307 -5.04 -1.15 -30.84
C GLU A 307 -5.34 -1.78 -29.47
N GLU A 308 -4.35 -2.44 -28.87
CA GLU A 308 -4.49 -3.01 -27.51
C GLU A 308 -4.69 -1.89 -26.48
N PHE A 309 -3.97 -0.78 -26.63
CA PHE A 309 -4.13 0.36 -25.75
C PHE A 309 -5.50 1.02 -25.90
N GLU A 310 -6.00 1.19 -27.14
CA GLU A 310 -7.36 1.74 -27.37
C GLU A 310 -8.43 0.78 -26.81
N THR A 311 -8.23 -0.53 -26.91
CA THR A 311 -9.07 -1.54 -26.26
C THR A 311 -9.10 -1.33 -24.74
N THR A 312 -7.92 -1.09 -24.15
CA THR A 312 -7.80 -0.80 -22.73
C THR A 312 -8.60 0.45 -22.34
N LEU A 313 -8.51 1.55 -23.12
CA LEU A 313 -9.28 2.76 -22.84
C LEU A 313 -10.79 2.50 -22.87
N THR A 314 -11.23 1.69 -23.83
CA THR A 314 -12.65 1.28 -23.94
C THR A 314 -13.10 0.49 -22.70
N THR A 315 -12.29 -0.48 -22.28
CA THR A 315 -12.55 -1.27 -21.07
C THR A 315 -12.64 -0.40 -19.82
N LEU A 316 -11.73 0.56 -19.67
CA LEU A 316 -11.72 1.47 -18.50
C LEU A 316 -13.02 2.29 -18.42
N LYS A 317 -13.54 2.75 -19.57
CA LYS A 317 -14.81 3.47 -19.62
C LYS A 317 -15.97 2.57 -19.20
N GLN A 318 -15.99 1.31 -19.69
CA GLN A 318 -17.02 0.31 -19.35
C GLN A 318 -16.96 -0.10 -17.87
N ALA A 319 -15.78 -0.11 -17.29
CA ALA A 319 -15.56 -0.53 -15.91
C ALA A 319 -16.09 0.47 -14.87
N GLU A 320 -16.33 1.73 -15.27
CA GLU A 320 -16.86 2.78 -14.40
C GLU A 320 -16.11 2.88 -13.06
N LEU A 321 -14.79 2.83 -13.13
CA LEU A 321 -13.93 2.86 -11.94
C LEU A 321 -13.97 4.24 -11.29
N SER A 322 -13.84 4.27 -9.95
CA SER A 322 -13.77 5.55 -9.22
C SER A 322 -12.42 6.22 -9.41
N PHE A 323 -11.33 5.47 -9.51
CA PHE A 323 -9.99 6.03 -9.69
C PHE A 323 -9.07 5.00 -10.35
N ILE A 324 -8.14 5.49 -11.16
CA ILE A 324 -7.14 4.66 -11.85
C ILE A 324 -5.74 5.18 -11.51
N HIS A 325 -4.94 4.36 -10.87
CA HIS A 325 -3.51 4.60 -10.68
C HIS A 325 -2.77 4.06 -11.90
N VAL A 326 -2.29 4.93 -12.77
CA VAL A 326 -1.61 4.51 -14.00
C VAL A 326 -0.10 4.61 -13.85
N PHE A 327 0.59 3.56 -14.29
CA PHE A 327 2.04 3.44 -14.25
C PHE A 327 2.58 3.10 -15.64
N PRO A 328 3.67 3.73 -16.09
CA PRO A 328 4.38 3.23 -17.27
C PRO A 328 5.10 1.92 -16.89
N TYR A 329 5.10 0.96 -17.79
CA TYR A 329 5.86 -0.28 -17.57
C TYR A 329 7.32 0.05 -17.23
N SER A 330 7.83 -0.57 -16.17
CA SER A 330 9.19 -0.41 -15.68
C SER A 330 9.89 -1.79 -15.75
N LYS A 331 10.89 -1.91 -16.60
CA LYS A 331 11.65 -3.16 -16.76
C LYS A 331 12.36 -3.50 -15.45
N ARG A 332 12.14 -4.72 -14.93
CA ARG A 332 12.76 -5.20 -13.68
C ARG A 332 13.57 -6.46 -13.96
N GLU A 333 14.82 -6.46 -13.55
CA GLU A 333 15.67 -7.66 -13.61
C GLU A 333 14.97 -8.84 -12.95
N TYR A 334 15.27 -10.02 -13.40
CA TYR A 334 14.73 -11.30 -12.93
C TYR A 334 13.26 -11.53 -13.31
N THR A 335 12.56 -10.56 -13.89
CA THR A 335 11.15 -10.76 -14.31
C THR A 335 11.10 -11.28 -15.75
N VAL A 336 10.08 -12.09 -16.03
CA VAL A 336 9.86 -12.66 -17.37
C VAL A 336 9.70 -11.56 -18.43
N ALA A 337 8.94 -10.50 -18.11
CA ALA A 337 8.70 -9.40 -19.05
C ALA A 337 9.98 -8.65 -19.42
N ALA A 338 11.03 -8.72 -18.59
CA ALA A 338 12.31 -8.09 -18.91
C ALA A 338 13.00 -8.74 -20.12
N THR A 339 12.66 -10.01 -20.42
CA THR A 339 13.24 -10.75 -21.54
C THR A 339 12.50 -10.53 -22.86
N PHE A 340 11.32 -9.89 -22.83
CA PHE A 340 10.54 -9.61 -24.04
C PHE A 340 11.27 -8.59 -24.91
N VAL A 341 11.16 -8.74 -26.24
CA VAL A 341 12.01 -7.99 -27.17
C VAL A 341 11.47 -6.60 -27.54
N ASP A 342 10.16 -6.48 -27.74
CA ASP A 342 9.55 -5.25 -28.28
C ASP A 342 9.08 -4.33 -27.15
N HIS A 343 10.00 -3.57 -26.58
CA HIS A 343 9.68 -2.61 -25.53
C HIS A 343 9.12 -1.32 -26.13
N VAL A 344 7.99 -0.87 -25.60
CA VAL A 344 7.34 0.38 -26.02
C VAL A 344 8.24 1.58 -25.70
N ALA A 345 8.38 2.49 -26.66
CA ALA A 345 9.24 3.68 -26.52
C ALA A 345 8.78 4.55 -25.32
N PRO A 346 9.73 5.16 -24.60
CA PRO A 346 9.38 6.01 -23.42
C PRO A 346 8.39 7.13 -23.74
N LEU A 347 8.49 7.75 -24.93
CA LEU A 347 7.56 8.82 -25.32
C LEU A 347 6.13 8.30 -25.44
N ILE A 348 5.94 7.11 -26.05
CA ILE A 348 4.61 6.48 -26.17
C ILE A 348 4.05 6.15 -24.78
N LYS A 349 4.88 5.58 -23.88
CA LYS A 349 4.45 5.30 -22.50
C LYS A 349 3.96 6.58 -21.83
N LYS A 350 4.69 7.69 -21.96
CA LYS A 350 4.33 8.98 -21.38
C LYS A 350 2.98 9.49 -21.92
N GLN A 351 2.77 9.34 -23.23
CA GLN A 351 1.50 9.72 -23.87
C GLN A 351 0.33 8.88 -23.35
N ARG A 352 0.55 7.56 -23.23
CA ARG A 352 -0.49 6.65 -22.70
C ARG A 352 -0.82 6.96 -21.23
N VAL A 353 0.19 7.26 -20.40
CA VAL A 353 -0.02 7.70 -19.01
C VAL A 353 -0.92 8.95 -18.98
N ARG A 354 -0.63 9.96 -19.83
CA ARG A 354 -1.42 11.21 -19.87
C ARG A 354 -2.88 10.92 -20.22
N LYS A 355 -3.13 10.07 -21.25
CA LYS A 355 -4.50 9.75 -21.68
C LYS A 355 -5.29 9.06 -20.55
N VAL A 356 -4.67 8.08 -19.88
CA VAL A 356 -5.33 7.36 -18.77
C VAL A 356 -5.52 8.29 -17.56
N SER A 357 -4.54 9.13 -17.24
CA SER A 357 -4.66 10.08 -16.12
C SER A 357 -5.83 11.03 -16.33
N GLN A 358 -6.01 11.54 -17.56
CA GLN A 358 -7.12 12.40 -17.88
C GLN A 358 -8.46 11.65 -17.71
N LEU A 359 -8.55 10.44 -18.24
CA LEU A 359 -9.75 9.61 -18.07
C LEU A 359 -10.03 9.33 -16.58
N SER A 360 -8.98 9.06 -15.79
CA SER A 360 -9.12 8.81 -14.35
C SER A 360 -9.74 10.02 -13.64
N LEU A 361 -9.30 11.24 -13.96
CA LEU A 361 -9.86 12.46 -13.37
C LEU A 361 -11.35 12.62 -13.70
N GLU A 362 -11.71 12.38 -14.95
CA GLU A 362 -13.11 12.46 -15.40
C GLU A 362 -14.01 11.43 -14.68
N LEU A 363 -13.53 10.18 -14.56
CA LEU A 363 -14.23 9.11 -13.86
C LEU A 363 -14.38 9.43 -12.38
N TYR A 364 -13.33 9.98 -11.76
CA TYR A 364 -13.34 10.31 -10.33
C TYR A 364 -14.32 11.43 -10.03
N GLU A 365 -14.33 12.46 -10.85
CA GLU A 365 -15.30 13.55 -10.71
C GLU A 365 -16.73 13.04 -10.89
N LYS A 366 -16.96 12.21 -11.91
CA LYS A 366 -18.27 11.56 -12.14
C LYS A 366 -18.69 10.74 -10.93
N TYR A 367 -17.76 9.98 -10.34
CA TYR A 367 -18.03 9.15 -9.17
C TYR A 367 -18.40 10.03 -7.96
N MET A 368 -17.59 11.05 -7.66
CA MET A 368 -17.85 11.95 -6.50
C MET A 368 -19.18 12.69 -6.63
N ASN A 369 -19.56 13.09 -7.84
CA ASN A 369 -20.82 13.78 -8.07
C ASN A 369 -22.06 12.95 -7.69
N ARG A 370 -21.93 11.61 -7.64
CA ARG A 370 -23.00 10.71 -7.17
C ARG A 370 -23.34 10.92 -5.70
N PHE A 371 -22.45 11.57 -4.94
CA PHE A 371 -22.62 11.77 -3.49
C PHE A 371 -23.17 13.16 -3.14
N ILE A 372 -23.42 14.02 -4.13
CA ILE A 372 -24.11 15.29 -3.87
C ILE A 372 -25.54 14.98 -3.38
N GLY A 373 -25.91 15.54 -2.24
CA GLY A 373 -27.21 15.31 -1.59
C GLY A 373 -27.25 14.01 -0.77
N LYS A 374 -26.17 13.24 -0.72
CA LYS A 374 -26.13 11.99 0.08
C LYS A 374 -25.30 12.19 1.35
N GLU A 375 -25.62 11.39 2.35
CA GLU A 375 -24.85 11.34 3.60
C GLU A 375 -23.50 10.64 3.34
N ILE A 376 -22.43 11.24 3.85
CA ILE A 376 -21.05 10.74 3.74
C ILE A 376 -20.45 10.63 5.13
N SER A 377 -19.98 9.44 5.50
CA SER A 377 -19.30 9.20 6.78
C SER A 377 -17.79 9.45 6.62
N VAL A 378 -17.25 10.38 7.39
CA VAL A 378 -15.86 10.87 7.25
C VAL A 378 -15.13 10.75 8.59
N ILE A 379 -13.88 10.27 8.55
CA ILE A 379 -12.99 10.34 9.71
C ILE A 379 -12.14 11.60 9.54
N ILE A 380 -12.24 12.53 10.49
CA ILE A 380 -11.52 13.82 10.43
C ILE A 380 -10.03 13.60 10.70
N GLU A 381 -9.19 14.04 9.77
CA GLU A 381 -7.74 13.89 9.84
C GLU A 381 -7.03 15.18 10.25
N LYS A 382 -7.53 16.32 9.79
CA LYS A 382 -6.91 17.62 10.12
C LYS A 382 -7.90 18.76 9.93
N GLN A 383 -7.62 19.87 10.60
CA GLN A 383 -8.28 21.15 10.37
C GLN A 383 -7.48 21.92 9.32
N THR A 384 -8.16 22.63 8.43
CA THR A 384 -7.57 23.46 7.37
C THR A 384 -8.27 24.82 7.36
N ALA A 385 -7.76 25.75 6.56
CA ALA A 385 -8.42 27.06 6.36
C ALA A 385 -9.82 26.93 5.73
N GLU A 386 -10.07 25.82 5.01
CA GLU A 386 -11.34 25.58 4.29
C GLU A 386 -12.34 24.74 5.10
N GLY A 387 -11.99 24.35 6.34
CA GLY A 387 -12.82 23.47 7.19
C GLY A 387 -12.03 22.26 7.69
N TYR A 388 -12.72 21.15 7.81
CA TYR A 388 -12.14 19.92 8.35
C TYR A 388 -11.97 18.90 7.23
N PHE A 389 -10.77 18.38 7.09
CA PHE A 389 -10.43 17.43 6.02
C PHE A 389 -10.37 16.01 6.57
N GLY A 390 -10.87 15.06 5.78
CA GLY A 390 -10.73 13.63 6.08
C GLY A 390 -11.10 12.76 4.88
N HIS A 391 -11.17 11.47 5.08
CA HIS A 391 -11.57 10.53 4.03
C HIS A 391 -12.84 9.78 4.42
N SER A 392 -13.68 9.56 3.42
CA SER A 392 -14.93 8.81 3.58
C SER A 392 -14.71 7.30 3.60
N SER A 393 -15.79 6.56 3.86
CA SER A 393 -15.80 5.10 3.73
C SER A 393 -15.37 4.67 2.30
N GLU A 394 -15.81 5.41 1.29
CA GLU A 394 -15.50 5.20 -0.14
C GLU A 394 -14.09 5.67 -0.51
N TYR A 395 -13.34 6.20 0.45
CA TYR A 395 -11.98 6.73 0.28
C TYR A 395 -11.93 8.03 -0.54
N MET A 396 -13.04 8.77 -0.57
CA MET A 396 -13.04 10.11 -1.16
C MET A 396 -12.40 11.12 -0.21
N PRO A 397 -11.59 12.07 -0.70
CA PRO A 397 -11.16 13.20 0.11
C PRO A 397 -12.35 14.15 0.31
N VAL A 398 -12.65 14.49 1.55
CA VAL A 398 -13.85 15.26 1.93
C VAL A 398 -13.44 16.46 2.78
N PHE A 399 -13.96 17.66 2.42
CA PHE A 399 -13.90 18.82 3.27
C PHE A 399 -15.26 18.99 3.96
N ILE A 400 -15.27 18.94 5.29
CA ILE A 400 -16.48 19.10 6.09
C ILE A 400 -16.60 20.56 6.53
N GLU A 401 -17.68 21.20 6.11
CA GLU A 401 -18.10 22.52 6.63
C GLU A 401 -18.91 22.26 7.92
N SER A 402 -18.57 22.92 9.02
CA SER A 402 -19.23 22.75 10.31
C SER A 402 -19.23 24.04 11.11
N GLU A 403 -20.36 24.38 11.69
CA GLU A 403 -20.49 25.52 12.62
C GLU A 403 -19.94 25.19 14.00
N VAL A 404 -19.79 23.89 14.31
CA VAL A 404 -19.23 23.44 15.59
C VAL A 404 -17.79 22.97 15.38
N VAL A 405 -16.98 23.09 16.45
CA VAL A 405 -15.60 22.64 16.42
C VAL A 405 -15.57 21.11 16.39
N LEU A 406 -14.91 20.55 15.37
CA LEU A 406 -14.71 19.10 15.24
C LEU A 406 -13.31 18.72 15.72
N ARG A 407 -13.20 17.55 16.31
CA ARG A 407 -11.90 17.02 16.74
C ARG A 407 -11.34 16.08 15.66
N THR A 408 -10.03 16.10 15.50
CA THR A 408 -9.32 15.09 14.67
C THR A 408 -9.54 13.70 15.29
N ARG A 409 -9.46 12.69 14.46
CA ARG A 409 -9.69 11.29 14.86
C ARG A 409 -11.10 11.08 15.43
N THR A 410 -12.09 11.78 14.89
CA THR A 410 -13.51 11.52 15.14
C THR A 410 -14.19 11.18 13.83
N MET A 411 -15.26 10.41 13.92
CA MET A 411 -16.09 10.09 12.75
C MET A 411 -17.31 11.00 12.77
N VAL A 412 -17.57 11.66 11.64
CA VAL A 412 -18.72 12.56 11.49
C VAL A 412 -19.45 12.24 10.19
N ASN A 413 -20.74 12.54 10.15
CA ASN A 413 -21.52 12.46 8.92
C ASN A 413 -21.79 13.88 8.42
N GLY A 414 -21.80 14.02 7.10
CA GLY A 414 -22.15 15.28 6.43
C GLY A 414 -22.87 14.98 5.12
N ILE A 415 -23.62 15.96 4.62
CA ILE A 415 -24.34 15.84 3.35
C ILE A 415 -23.46 16.46 2.24
N GLY A 416 -23.17 15.70 1.21
CA GLY A 416 -22.36 16.15 0.07
C GLY A 416 -23.00 17.36 -0.62
N SER A 417 -22.22 18.41 -0.87
CA SER A 417 -22.73 19.65 -1.41
C SER A 417 -22.11 20.07 -2.75
N ALA A 418 -20.82 19.81 -2.96
CA ALA A 418 -20.13 20.19 -4.20
C ALA A 418 -18.86 19.37 -4.40
N VAL A 419 -18.47 19.22 -5.65
CA VAL A 419 -17.18 18.61 -6.02
C VAL A 419 -16.27 19.70 -6.60
N LYS A 420 -15.06 19.84 -6.04
CA LYS A 420 -14.06 20.82 -6.49
C LYS A 420 -12.64 20.24 -6.30
N ASN A 421 -11.81 20.43 -7.31
CA ASN A 421 -10.36 20.14 -7.21
C ASN A 421 -10.07 18.72 -6.69
N GLY A 422 -10.84 17.73 -7.15
CA GLY A 422 -10.62 16.33 -6.78
C GLY A 422 -11.08 15.98 -5.37
N SER A 423 -11.91 16.82 -4.74
CA SER A 423 -12.47 16.58 -3.40
C SER A 423 -13.96 16.88 -3.40
N ILE A 424 -14.70 16.30 -2.44
CA ILE A 424 -16.09 16.65 -2.22
C ILE A 424 -16.21 17.49 -0.94
N THR A 425 -17.01 18.54 -1.01
CA THR A 425 -17.40 19.32 0.17
C THR A 425 -18.69 18.70 0.74
N ALA A 426 -18.77 18.59 2.05
CA ALA A 426 -19.98 18.12 2.72
C ALA A 426 -20.28 19.02 3.93
N ARG A 427 -21.56 19.18 4.25
CA ARG A 427 -22.02 19.99 5.40
C ARG A 427 -22.45 19.07 6.52
N LYS A 428 -21.89 19.30 7.69
CA LYS A 428 -22.37 18.61 8.90
C LYS A 428 -23.69 19.26 9.30
N GLU A 429 -24.74 18.46 9.34
CA GLU A 429 -26.01 18.90 9.92
C GLU A 429 -25.87 18.95 11.44
N GLY A 430 -26.51 19.90 12.08
CA GLY A 430 -26.38 20.22 13.51
C GLY A 430 -26.77 19.09 14.47
#